data_6f25f8ee1c8060d3e5422fc090358402
#
_entry.id   6f25f8ee1c8060d3e5422fc090358402
#
_cell.length_a   1.000
_cell.length_b   1.000
_cell.length_c   1.000
_cell.angle_alpha   90.00
_cell.angle_beta   90.00
_cell.angle_gamma   90.00
#
_symmetry.space_group_name_H-M   'P 1'
#
loop_
_entity.id
_entity.type
_entity.pdbx_description
1 polymer ?
#
loop_
_entity_poly.entity_id
_entity_poly.type
_entity_poly.pdbx_seq_one_letter_code
_entity_poly.pdbx_strand_id
1 'polypeptide(L)'
;MKTRIKTGKVSLIVFMAVIAVCVAGVAIWCYAVGYQVKEHRQGGSVTWVEYNGSTYYRMDGLTGEYCNFITDHRVSYKPRPVLSRAYYTLKNDPNGDYLYSTAFRDHILYTRLSARRLDQMSQKQITSVLVSPSGGESRKQFINDPEVVAYCAALKEEKYRAQEAKNEACSNIDYENPMAKKEEDPAAKTFQKNTNSGWYTLYFAYDHAPICGTEFVIVAEYDGVFYVEKEITDRTFTGTPVDFPPLEKACRSLPPAD
;
A
#
# COMPACT_ATOMS: atom_id res chain seq x y z
N MET A 1 41.94 56.02 16.12
CA MET A 1 41.94 54.56 16.05
C MET A 1 40.83 53.97 16.93
N LYS A 2 39.53 54.34 16.74
CA LYS A 2 38.41 53.94 17.63
C LYS A 2 37.13 53.55 16.87
N THR A 3 37.15 53.36 15.53
CA THR A 3 35.94 53.12 14.72
C THR A 3 35.74 51.64 14.27
N ARG A 4 36.73 50.76 14.45
CA ARG A 4 36.66 49.38 13.97
C ARG A 4 35.92 48.39 14.89
N ILE A 5 35.65 48.75 16.15
CA ILE A 5 35.02 47.84 17.14
C ILE A 5 33.48 47.84 17.03
N LYS A 6 32.88 48.90 16.49
CA LYS A 6 31.40 48.99 16.40
C LYS A 6 30.79 48.16 15.26
N THR A 7 31.46 47.99 14.13
CA THR A 7 30.96 47.24 12.99
C THR A 7 30.83 45.74 13.25
N GLY A 8 31.77 45.13 13.97
CA GLY A 8 31.73 43.71 14.30
C GLY A 8 30.57 43.33 15.27
N LYS A 9 30.25 44.22 16.21
CA LYS A 9 29.13 43.99 17.13
C LYS A 9 27.78 44.10 16.46
N VAL A 10 27.61 45.04 15.57
CA VAL A 10 26.36 45.24 14.77
C VAL A 10 26.15 44.05 13.82
N SER A 11 27.20 43.57 13.17
CA SER A 11 27.14 42.39 12.30
C SER A 11 26.75 41.12 13.08
N LEU A 12 27.29 40.91 14.28
CA LEU A 12 26.95 39.79 15.15
C LEU A 12 25.49 39.83 15.62
N ILE A 13 24.98 41.02 15.97
CA ILE A 13 23.58 41.21 16.39
C ILE A 13 22.62 40.89 15.24
N VAL A 14 22.93 41.41 14.05
CA VAL A 14 22.10 41.14 12.86
C VAL A 14 22.11 39.65 12.53
N PHE A 15 23.26 38.98 12.58
CA PHE A 15 23.38 37.57 12.32
C PHE A 15 22.56 36.72 13.33
N MET A 16 22.65 37.04 14.63
CA MET A 16 21.86 36.37 15.66
C MET A 16 20.35 36.63 15.50
N ALA A 17 19.95 37.84 15.10
CA ALA A 17 18.54 38.14 14.80
C ALA A 17 18.01 37.32 13.63
N VAL A 18 18.79 37.16 12.54
CA VAL A 18 18.42 36.32 11.40
C VAL A 18 18.27 34.86 11.80
N ILE A 19 19.21 34.32 12.58
CA ILE A 19 19.10 32.96 13.09
C ILE A 19 17.83 32.79 13.95
N ALA A 20 17.54 33.72 14.84
CA ALA A 20 16.36 33.67 15.71
C ALA A 20 15.06 33.69 14.88
N VAL A 21 14.98 34.50 13.83
CA VAL A 21 13.82 34.54 12.91
C VAL A 21 13.69 33.22 12.15
N CYS A 22 14.78 32.66 11.64
CA CYS A 22 14.76 31.36 10.96
C CYS A 22 14.30 30.23 11.89
N VAL A 23 14.83 30.17 13.13
CA VAL A 23 14.43 29.18 14.13
C VAL A 23 12.96 29.34 14.51
N ALA A 24 12.50 30.58 14.73
CA ALA A 24 11.07 30.85 15.00
C ALA A 24 10.18 30.44 13.82
N GLY A 25 10.57 30.77 12.58
CA GLY A 25 9.84 30.36 11.38
C GLY A 25 9.73 28.84 11.23
N VAL A 26 10.82 28.11 11.46
CA VAL A 26 10.82 26.64 11.44
C VAL A 26 9.96 26.08 12.57
N ALA A 27 10.03 26.64 13.79
CA ALA A 27 9.22 26.21 14.91
C ALA A 27 7.72 26.45 14.65
N ILE A 28 7.33 27.59 14.11
CA ILE A 28 5.94 27.90 13.74
C ILE A 28 5.47 26.94 12.63
N TRP A 29 6.30 26.69 11.64
CA TRP A 29 5.98 25.76 10.56
C TRP A 29 5.81 24.32 11.07
N CYS A 30 6.75 23.84 11.89
CA CYS A 30 6.64 22.52 12.54
C CYS A 30 5.40 22.42 13.42
N TYR A 31 5.07 23.49 14.16
CA TYR A 31 3.86 23.54 14.97
C TYR A 31 2.59 23.50 14.10
N ALA A 32 2.50 24.33 13.06
CA ALA A 32 1.34 24.37 12.18
C ALA A 32 1.11 23.03 11.49
N VAL A 33 2.16 22.40 10.91
CA VAL A 33 2.06 21.08 10.25
C VAL A 33 1.80 19.98 11.28
N GLY A 34 2.37 20.04 12.48
CA GLY A 34 2.22 19.02 13.51
C GLY A 34 0.82 18.91 14.11
N TYR A 35 0.04 20.00 14.06
CA TYR A 35 -1.28 20.08 14.71
C TYR A 35 -2.47 19.99 13.75
N GLN A 36 -2.27 19.71 12.48
CA GLN A 36 -3.39 19.59 11.53
C GLN A 36 -4.30 18.40 11.84
N VAL A 37 -3.76 17.33 12.47
CA VAL A 37 -4.55 16.17 12.90
C VAL A 37 -4.66 16.17 14.42
N LYS A 38 -5.88 16.17 14.95
CA LYS A 38 -6.16 16.00 16.37
C LYS A 38 -6.39 14.54 16.68
N GLU A 39 -5.64 13.99 17.63
CA GLU A 39 -5.77 12.60 18.07
C GLU A 39 -6.68 12.49 19.30
N HIS A 40 -7.61 11.55 19.25
CA HIS A 40 -8.45 11.16 20.38
C HIS A 40 -8.12 9.73 20.79
N ARG A 41 -7.85 9.55 22.10
CA ARG A 41 -7.33 8.30 22.65
C ARG A 41 -8.29 7.67 23.62
N GLN A 42 -8.39 6.35 23.55
CA GLN A 42 -9.10 5.52 24.51
C GLN A 42 -8.20 4.35 24.89
N GLY A 43 -7.97 4.12 26.18
CA GLY A 43 -7.12 3.05 26.65
C GLY A 43 -5.67 3.12 26.15
N GLY A 44 -5.13 4.35 25.91
CA GLY A 44 -3.77 4.55 25.41
C GLY A 44 -3.61 4.50 23.88
N SER A 45 -4.57 3.92 23.15
CA SER A 45 -4.59 3.85 21.70
C SER A 45 -5.35 5.03 21.08
N VAL A 46 -4.92 5.48 19.88
CA VAL A 46 -5.67 6.47 19.10
C VAL A 46 -6.82 5.75 18.41
N THR A 47 -8.05 6.05 18.82
CA THR A 47 -9.27 5.40 18.31
C THR A 47 -9.90 6.17 17.16
N TRP A 48 -9.77 7.49 17.15
CA TRP A 48 -10.22 8.34 16.07
C TRP A 48 -9.40 9.63 16.00
N VAL A 49 -9.45 10.28 14.85
CA VAL A 49 -8.73 11.53 14.59
C VAL A 49 -9.64 12.54 13.88
N GLU A 50 -9.37 13.82 14.09
CA GLU A 50 -10.00 14.91 13.34
C GLU A 50 -8.99 15.54 12.38
N TYR A 51 -9.41 15.71 11.14
CA TYR A 51 -8.65 16.38 10.09
C TYR A 51 -9.60 17.12 9.14
N ASN A 52 -9.29 18.40 8.84
CA ASN A 52 -10.11 19.27 7.97
C ASN A 52 -11.60 19.26 8.32
N GLY A 53 -11.94 19.32 9.62
CA GLY A 53 -13.32 19.34 10.10
C GLY A 53 -14.06 18.01 9.99
N SER A 54 -13.42 16.95 9.55
CA SER A 54 -13.97 15.60 9.45
C SER A 54 -13.39 14.69 10.52
N THR A 55 -14.21 13.73 11.00
CA THR A 55 -13.81 12.71 11.95
C THR A 55 -13.53 11.40 11.22
N TYR A 56 -12.38 10.79 11.49
CA TYR A 56 -11.94 9.54 10.91
C TYR A 56 -11.76 8.51 12.02
N TYR A 57 -12.39 7.37 11.88
CA TYR A 57 -12.35 6.27 12.83
C TYR A 57 -11.32 5.23 12.39
N ARG A 58 -10.63 4.66 13.37
CA ARG A 58 -9.66 3.59 13.13
C ARG A 58 -10.36 2.38 12.51
N MET A 59 -9.75 1.85 11.45
CA MET A 59 -10.19 0.61 10.81
C MET A 59 -9.48 -0.57 11.49
N ASP A 60 -10.15 -1.19 12.49
CA ASP A 60 -9.64 -2.38 13.14
C ASP A 60 -9.78 -3.59 12.20
N GLY A 61 -8.70 -4.39 12.08
CA GLY A 61 -8.65 -5.56 11.19
C GLY A 61 -8.06 -5.30 9.80
N LEU A 62 -7.89 -4.02 9.39
CA LEU A 62 -7.21 -3.65 8.14
C LEU A 62 -5.85 -3.01 8.41
N THR A 63 -5.17 -3.43 9.49
CA THR A 63 -3.91 -2.83 9.90
C THR A 63 -2.71 -3.49 9.22
N GLY A 64 -1.82 -2.68 8.68
CA GLY A 64 -0.43 -2.96 8.34
C GLY A 64 -0.22 -3.80 7.10
N GLU A 65 -0.10 -5.10 7.24
CA GLU A 65 0.38 -5.98 6.19
C GLU A 65 -0.62 -6.24 5.05
N TYR A 66 -1.91 -5.94 5.26
CA TYR A 66 -3.00 -6.36 4.37
C TYR A 66 -3.73 -5.23 3.65
N CYS A 67 -3.41 -3.96 3.95
CA CYS A 67 -3.97 -2.83 3.23
C CYS A 67 -2.99 -2.33 2.18
N ASN A 68 -3.29 -2.60 0.94
CA ASN A 68 -2.49 -2.10 -0.17
C ASN A 68 -3.11 -0.82 -0.71
N PHE A 69 -2.32 0.26 -0.65
CA PHE A 69 -2.66 1.60 -1.11
C PHE A 69 -1.37 2.36 -1.43
N ILE A 70 -1.52 3.55 -1.96
CA ILE A 70 -0.41 4.47 -2.20
C ILE A 70 -0.63 5.71 -1.35
N THR A 71 0.35 6.08 -0.53
CA THR A 71 0.33 7.36 0.20
C THR A 71 0.56 8.53 -0.76
N ASP A 72 -0.06 9.67 -0.45
CA ASP A 72 0.08 10.89 -1.22
C ASP A 72 0.83 11.95 -0.39
N HIS A 73 0.14 12.87 0.25
CA HIS A 73 0.75 13.95 0.98
C HIS A 73 0.79 13.70 2.49
N ARG A 74 1.93 14.03 3.11
CA ARG A 74 2.01 14.09 4.56
C ARG A 74 1.27 15.32 5.07
N VAL A 75 0.19 15.09 5.81
CA VAL A 75 -0.68 16.15 6.34
C VAL A 75 -0.38 16.54 7.78
N SER A 76 0.28 15.67 8.54
CA SER A 76 0.67 15.98 9.91
C SER A 76 1.87 15.14 10.33
N TYR A 77 2.72 15.72 11.18
CA TYR A 77 3.83 15.02 11.82
C TYR A 77 3.92 15.42 13.28
N LYS A 78 3.79 14.46 14.19
CA LYS A 78 3.91 14.67 15.62
C LYS A 78 5.22 14.06 16.11
N PRO A 79 6.28 14.87 16.27
CA PRO A 79 7.53 14.38 16.83
C PRO A 79 7.33 13.98 18.30
N ARG A 80 7.78 12.80 18.65
CA ARG A 80 7.84 12.32 20.04
C ARG A 80 9.19 11.66 20.26
N PRO A 81 9.76 11.72 21.49
CA PRO A 81 11.08 11.17 21.77
C PRO A 81 11.21 9.67 21.45
N VAL A 82 10.12 8.93 21.51
CA VAL A 82 10.11 7.47 21.32
C VAL A 82 9.24 7.02 20.14
N LEU A 83 8.17 7.74 19.80
CA LEU A 83 7.19 7.32 18.82
C LEU A 83 6.67 8.54 18.04
N SER A 84 7.42 9.00 17.04
CA SER A 84 6.90 9.98 16.10
C SER A 84 5.79 9.35 15.26
N ARG A 85 4.71 10.12 15.04
CA ARG A 85 3.58 9.71 14.23
C ARG A 85 3.40 10.67 13.05
N ALA A 86 3.32 10.14 11.84
CA ALA A 86 2.99 10.90 10.65
C ALA A 86 1.64 10.46 10.10
N TYR A 87 0.90 11.39 9.52
CA TYR A 87 -0.37 11.15 8.85
C TYR A 87 -0.27 11.53 7.38
N TYR A 88 -0.89 10.74 6.53
CA TYR A 88 -0.86 10.89 5.08
C TYR A 88 -2.26 10.76 4.50
N THR A 89 -2.54 11.51 3.45
CA THR A 89 -3.64 11.23 2.52
C THR A 89 -3.26 10.07 1.60
N LEU A 90 -4.25 9.50 0.92
CA LEU A 90 -4.04 8.43 -0.05
C LEU A 90 -4.17 8.96 -1.47
N LYS A 91 -3.40 8.40 -2.41
CA LYS A 91 -3.62 8.62 -3.84
C LYS A 91 -4.95 7.99 -4.26
N ASN A 92 -5.60 8.58 -5.23
CA ASN A 92 -6.92 8.15 -5.73
C ASN A 92 -8.04 8.20 -4.69
N ASP A 93 -7.91 9.08 -3.69
CA ASP A 93 -8.96 9.39 -2.70
C ASP A 93 -9.48 10.83 -2.89
N PRO A 94 -10.23 11.13 -3.96
CA PRO A 94 -10.68 12.48 -4.27
C PRO A 94 -11.61 13.06 -3.22
N ASN A 95 -12.29 12.22 -2.46
CA ASN A 95 -13.18 12.63 -1.39
C ASN A 95 -12.46 12.86 -0.06
N GLY A 96 -11.25 12.37 0.11
CA GLY A 96 -10.54 12.37 1.38
C GLY A 96 -11.24 11.49 2.42
N ASP A 97 -11.67 10.30 2.01
CA ASP A 97 -12.41 9.37 2.88
C ASP A 97 -11.48 8.59 3.82
N TYR A 98 -10.17 8.63 3.56
CA TYR A 98 -9.17 7.86 4.29
C TYR A 98 -7.99 8.70 4.74
N LEU A 99 -7.40 8.32 5.88
CA LEU A 99 -6.11 8.78 6.38
C LEU A 99 -5.26 7.60 6.81
N TYR A 100 -4.00 7.63 6.46
CA TYR A 100 -3.03 6.63 6.88
C TYR A 100 -2.07 7.22 7.90
N SER A 101 -1.77 6.46 8.95
CA SER A 101 -0.84 6.86 10.00
C SER A 101 0.29 5.87 10.14
N THR A 102 1.52 6.37 10.21
CA THR A 102 2.70 5.60 10.59
C THR A 102 3.16 5.98 11.98
N ALA A 103 3.38 5.00 12.85
CA ALA A 103 4.01 5.19 14.16
C ALA A 103 4.89 3.99 14.46
N PHE A 104 6.19 4.12 14.35
CA PHE A 104 7.23 3.11 14.60
C PHE A 104 6.99 1.78 13.86
N ARG A 105 6.11 0.90 14.35
CA ARG A 105 5.69 -0.36 13.72
C ARG A 105 4.18 -0.42 13.45
N ASP A 106 3.45 0.60 13.88
CA ASP A 106 2.00 0.62 13.71
C ASP A 106 1.66 1.37 12.43
N HIS A 107 1.09 0.64 11.49
CA HIS A 107 0.51 1.15 10.26
C HIS A 107 -1.00 1.13 10.42
N ILE A 108 -1.63 2.29 10.60
CA ILE A 108 -3.04 2.38 10.94
C ILE A 108 -3.77 3.16 9.85
N LEU A 109 -4.81 2.56 9.30
CA LEU A 109 -5.75 3.22 8.42
C LEU A 109 -6.95 3.75 9.21
N TYR A 110 -7.37 4.96 8.90
CA TYR A 110 -8.55 5.62 9.43
C TYR A 110 -9.48 5.97 8.29
N THR A 111 -10.81 5.90 8.52
CA THR A 111 -11.80 6.28 7.54
C THR A 111 -12.94 7.08 8.18
N ARG A 112 -13.56 7.96 7.41
CA ARG A 112 -14.81 8.63 7.78
C ARG A 112 -16.05 7.89 7.27
N LEU A 113 -15.86 6.82 6.50
CA LEU A 113 -16.96 5.99 6.02
C LEU A 113 -17.53 5.14 7.15
N SER A 114 -18.86 4.93 7.14
CA SER A 114 -19.51 4.01 8.07
C SER A 114 -19.18 2.55 7.74
N ALA A 115 -19.26 1.67 8.74
CA ALA A 115 -19.08 0.22 8.55
C ALA A 115 -20.00 -0.33 7.45
N ARG A 116 -21.27 0.11 7.42
CA ARG A 116 -22.24 -0.27 6.38
C ARG A 116 -21.77 0.11 4.97
N ARG A 117 -21.13 1.28 4.82
CA ARG A 117 -20.61 1.73 3.51
C ARG A 117 -19.40 0.88 3.09
N LEU A 118 -18.52 0.54 4.02
CA LEU A 118 -17.38 -0.33 3.76
C LEU A 118 -17.83 -1.74 3.34
N ASP A 119 -18.82 -2.32 4.03
CA ASP A 119 -19.40 -3.62 3.66
C ASP A 119 -20.00 -3.59 2.26
N GLN A 120 -20.71 -2.52 1.92
CA GLN A 120 -21.28 -2.34 0.58
C GLN A 120 -20.21 -2.24 -0.51
N MET A 121 -19.04 -1.66 -0.21
CA MET A 121 -17.94 -1.57 -1.18
C MET A 121 -17.30 -2.93 -1.45
N SER A 122 -17.14 -3.78 -0.44
CA SER A 122 -16.55 -5.11 -0.59
C SER A 122 -17.35 -6.08 -1.47
N GLN A 123 -18.64 -5.78 -1.71
CA GLN A 123 -19.55 -6.59 -2.53
C GLN A 123 -19.69 -6.09 -3.96
N LYS A 124 -18.94 -5.06 -4.36
CA LYS A 124 -19.06 -4.41 -5.66
C LYS A 124 -18.01 -4.87 -6.67
N GLN A 125 -18.18 -4.33 -7.88
CA GLN A 125 -17.29 -4.62 -8.99
C GLN A 125 -15.87 -4.13 -8.74
N ILE A 126 -14.87 -4.91 -9.16
CA ILE A 126 -13.48 -4.48 -9.23
C ILE A 126 -13.39 -3.33 -10.23
N THR A 127 -12.84 -2.19 -9.80
CA THR A 127 -12.75 -0.97 -10.62
C THR A 127 -11.33 -0.56 -10.95
N SER A 128 -10.35 -1.09 -10.18
CA SER A 128 -8.93 -0.86 -10.46
C SER A 128 -8.07 -1.99 -9.89
N VAL A 129 -6.86 -2.10 -10.41
CA VAL A 129 -5.84 -3.04 -9.95
C VAL A 129 -4.62 -2.26 -9.50
N LEU A 130 -4.18 -2.49 -8.28
CA LEU A 130 -2.91 -1.97 -7.78
C LEU A 130 -1.81 -2.97 -8.09
N VAL A 131 -0.90 -2.62 -8.97
CA VAL A 131 0.30 -3.40 -9.28
C VAL A 131 1.42 -2.99 -8.33
N SER A 132 1.95 -3.96 -7.61
CA SER A 132 3.04 -3.78 -6.65
C SER A 132 4.20 -4.71 -7.04
N PRO A 133 5.34 -4.17 -7.53
CA PRO A 133 6.50 -5.00 -7.81
C PRO A 133 7.16 -5.46 -6.51
N SER A 134 7.78 -6.64 -6.54
CA SER A 134 8.59 -7.11 -5.42
C SER A 134 9.78 -6.18 -5.19
N GLY A 135 9.96 -5.73 -3.95
CA GLY A 135 11.12 -4.94 -3.54
C GLY A 135 10.97 -3.42 -3.52
N GLY A 136 9.77 -2.86 -3.77
CA GLY A 136 9.63 -1.40 -3.71
C GLY A 136 8.20 -0.91 -3.46
N GLU A 137 7.94 -0.36 -2.26
CA GLU A 137 6.65 0.30 -1.98
C GLU A 137 6.44 1.58 -2.82
N SER A 138 7.51 2.28 -3.19
CA SER A 138 7.48 3.50 -3.99
C SER A 138 7.04 3.29 -5.45
N ARG A 139 7.04 2.05 -5.93
CA ARG A 139 6.78 1.69 -7.32
C ARG A 139 5.36 1.19 -7.59
N LYS A 140 4.48 1.22 -6.60
CA LYS A 140 3.08 0.81 -6.74
C LYS A 140 2.32 1.77 -7.66
N GLN A 141 1.48 1.21 -8.54
CA GLN A 141 0.65 2.00 -9.45
C GLN A 141 -0.76 1.39 -9.57
N PHE A 142 -1.78 2.25 -9.53
CA PHE A 142 -3.14 1.86 -9.90
C PHE A 142 -3.33 1.85 -11.40
N ILE A 143 -3.95 0.79 -11.90
CA ILE A 143 -4.36 0.62 -13.28
C ILE A 143 -5.88 0.63 -13.32
N ASN A 144 -6.43 1.57 -14.11
CA ASN A 144 -7.87 1.76 -14.27
C ASN A 144 -8.33 1.42 -15.69
N ASP A 145 -7.43 0.85 -16.53
CA ASP A 145 -7.78 0.39 -17.87
C ASP A 145 -8.82 -0.74 -17.76
N PRO A 146 -10.02 -0.59 -18.35
CA PRO A 146 -11.10 -1.55 -18.17
C PRO A 146 -10.76 -2.95 -18.68
N GLU A 147 -9.94 -3.07 -19.75
CA GLU A 147 -9.54 -4.36 -20.30
C GLU A 147 -8.59 -5.08 -19.35
N VAL A 148 -7.61 -4.35 -18.80
CA VAL A 148 -6.67 -4.88 -17.80
C VAL A 148 -7.40 -5.28 -16.53
N VAL A 149 -8.31 -4.43 -16.05
CA VAL A 149 -9.12 -4.70 -14.86
C VAL A 149 -9.97 -5.96 -15.05
N ALA A 150 -10.67 -6.09 -16.18
CA ALA A 150 -11.50 -7.26 -16.47
C ALA A 150 -10.67 -8.54 -16.55
N TYR A 151 -9.52 -8.50 -17.21
CA TYR A 151 -8.60 -9.64 -17.30
C TYR A 151 -8.09 -10.06 -15.92
N CYS A 152 -7.60 -9.12 -15.11
CA CYS A 152 -7.12 -9.41 -13.77
C CYS A 152 -8.23 -9.92 -12.83
N ALA A 153 -9.48 -9.43 -13.00
CA ALA A 153 -10.63 -9.94 -12.26
C ALA A 153 -10.91 -11.40 -12.59
N ALA A 154 -10.81 -11.80 -13.87
CA ALA A 154 -10.94 -13.19 -14.30
C ALA A 154 -9.84 -14.09 -13.70
N LEU A 155 -8.59 -13.65 -13.70
CA LEU A 155 -7.47 -14.36 -13.06
C LEU A 155 -7.72 -14.57 -11.56
N LYS A 156 -8.24 -13.54 -10.88
CA LYS A 156 -8.63 -13.64 -9.47
C LYS A 156 -9.69 -14.71 -9.25
N GLU A 157 -10.77 -14.67 -10.02
CA GLU A 157 -11.86 -15.66 -9.89
C GLU A 157 -11.37 -17.08 -10.14
N GLU A 158 -10.53 -17.30 -11.15
CA GLU A 158 -9.93 -18.60 -11.46
C GLU A 158 -9.10 -19.10 -10.27
N LYS A 159 -8.22 -18.25 -9.71
CA LYS A 159 -7.39 -18.58 -8.55
C LYS A 159 -8.24 -19.02 -7.36
N TYR A 160 -9.24 -18.23 -6.99
CA TYR A 160 -10.04 -18.51 -5.79
C TYR A 160 -10.97 -19.70 -5.98
N ARG A 161 -11.51 -19.91 -7.17
CA ARG A 161 -12.27 -21.12 -7.50
C ARG A 161 -11.41 -22.39 -7.39
N ALA A 162 -10.16 -22.33 -7.88
CA ALA A 162 -9.22 -23.43 -7.75
C ALA A 162 -8.84 -23.70 -6.28
N GLN A 163 -8.76 -22.66 -5.45
CA GLN A 163 -8.51 -22.77 -4.01
C GLN A 163 -9.69 -23.44 -3.26
N GLU A 164 -10.91 -23.04 -3.59
CA GLU A 164 -12.13 -23.65 -3.02
C GLU A 164 -12.21 -25.13 -3.37
N ALA A 165 -12.00 -25.49 -4.64
CA ALA A 165 -11.98 -26.88 -5.06
C ALA A 165 -10.91 -27.72 -4.34
N LYS A 166 -9.72 -27.13 -4.09
CA LYS A 166 -8.68 -27.79 -3.28
C LYS A 166 -9.12 -27.99 -1.82
N ASN A 167 -9.73 -26.99 -1.22
CA ASN A 167 -10.21 -27.07 0.16
C ASN A 167 -11.31 -28.11 0.32
N GLU A 168 -12.23 -28.18 -0.63
CA GLU A 168 -13.27 -29.21 -0.66
C GLU A 168 -12.67 -30.63 -0.84
N ALA A 169 -11.71 -30.78 -1.75
CA ALA A 169 -11.00 -32.04 -1.94
C ALA A 169 -10.23 -32.46 -0.67
N CYS A 170 -9.59 -31.50 0.02
CA CYS A 170 -8.89 -31.76 1.29
C CYS A 170 -9.84 -32.13 2.43
N SER A 171 -11.06 -31.57 2.48
CA SER A 171 -12.05 -31.91 3.49
C SER A 171 -12.68 -33.29 3.29
N ASN A 172 -12.61 -33.84 2.07
CA ASN A 172 -13.14 -35.14 1.67
C ASN A 172 -12.04 -36.20 1.50
N ILE A 173 -10.81 -35.94 1.95
CA ILE A 173 -9.74 -36.97 1.95
C ILE A 173 -10.11 -38.04 2.95
N ASP A 174 -10.59 -39.15 2.44
CA ASP A 174 -10.56 -40.46 3.13
C ASP A 174 -9.08 -40.78 3.35
N TYR A 175 -8.66 -40.93 4.61
CA TYR A 175 -7.26 -41.13 5.01
C TYR A 175 -6.62 -42.42 4.42
N GLU A 176 -7.35 -43.18 3.64
CA GLU A 176 -6.92 -44.45 3.05
C GLU A 176 -6.20 -44.31 1.70
N ASN A 177 -6.19 -43.15 1.04
CA ASN A 177 -5.51 -43.00 -0.27
C ASN A 177 -4.74 -41.67 -0.46
N PRO A 178 -3.52 -41.54 0.11
CA PRO A 178 -2.74 -40.32 0.03
C PRO A 178 -2.11 -40.00 -1.34
N MET A 179 -2.39 -40.83 -2.38
CA MET A 179 -1.79 -40.73 -3.72
C MET A 179 -2.77 -40.33 -4.80
N ALA A 180 -3.72 -39.43 -4.53
CA ALA A 180 -4.44 -38.77 -5.62
C ALA A 180 -3.41 -37.96 -6.44
N LYS A 181 -3.09 -38.43 -7.64
CA LYS A 181 -2.18 -37.76 -8.58
C LYS A 181 -2.72 -36.36 -8.81
N LYS A 182 -1.95 -35.34 -8.42
CA LYS A 182 -2.18 -33.95 -8.78
C LYS A 182 -2.18 -33.92 -10.32
N GLU A 183 -3.28 -33.55 -10.92
CA GLU A 183 -3.38 -33.41 -12.38
C GLU A 183 -2.45 -32.28 -12.77
N GLU A 184 -1.33 -32.61 -13.42
CA GLU A 184 -0.34 -31.63 -13.84
C GLU A 184 -0.93 -30.89 -15.06
N ASP A 185 -1.09 -29.57 -14.93
CA ASP A 185 -1.43 -28.72 -16.06
C ASP A 185 -0.26 -28.67 -17.04
N PRO A 186 -0.42 -29.18 -18.28
CA PRO A 186 0.67 -29.27 -19.23
C PRO A 186 1.22 -27.90 -19.69
N ALA A 187 0.45 -26.82 -19.48
CA ALA A 187 0.86 -25.46 -19.80
C ALA A 187 1.66 -24.81 -18.66
N ALA A 188 1.59 -25.35 -17.45
CA ALA A 188 2.30 -24.80 -16.30
C ALA A 188 3.80 -25.09 -16.37
N LYS A 189 4.60 -24.07 -16.05
CA LYS A 189 6.05 -24.18 -15.94
C LYS A 189 6.51 -23.87 -14.52
N THR A 190 7.53 -24.59 -14.06
CA THR A 190 8.15 -24.39 -12.75
C THR A 190 9.50 -23.73 -12.89
N PHE A 191 9.71 -22.64 -12.18
CA PHE A 191 10.93 -21.86 -12.17
C PHE A 191 11.55 -21.81 -10.78
N GLN A 192 12.86 -21.74 -10.69
CA GLN A 192 13.57 -21.43 -9.45
C GLN A 192 13.36 -19.95 -9.12
N LYS A 193 13.03 -19.64 -7.85
CA LYS A 193 13.00 -18.25 -7.38
C LYS A 193 14.43 -17.70 -7.39
N ASN A 194 14.71 -16.78 -8.27
CA ASN A 194 15.96 -16.04 -8.30
C ASN A 194 15.70 -14.54 -8.11
N THR A 195 16.73 -13.81 -7.75
CA THR A 195 16.66 -12.35 -7.51
C THR A 195 16.42 -11.53 -8.79
N ASN A 196 16.52 -12.16 -9.96
CA ASN A 196 16.40 -11.47 -11.26
C ASN A 196 15.02 -11.62 -11.89
N SER A 197 14.11 -12.39 -11.30
CA SER A 197 12.73 -12.48 -11.78
C SER A 197 11.92 -11.27 -11.34
N GLY A 198 11.30 -10.57 -12.27
CA GLY A 198 10.33 -9.52 -11.99
C GLY A 198 9.06 -10.14 -11.41
N TRP A 199 8.73 -9.80 -10.17
CA TRP A 199 7.51 -10.29 -9.53
C TRP A 199 6.59 -9.11 -9.27
N TYR A 200 5.33 -9.30 -9.58
CA TYR A 200 4.27 -8.31 -9.42
C TYR A 200 3.12 -8.91 -8.64
N THR A 201 2.70 -8.23 -7.59
CA THR A 201 1.47 -8.58 -6.88
C THR A 201 0.36 -7.66 -7.34
N LEU A 202 -0.74 -8.23 -7.77
CA LEU A 202 -1.93 -7.54 -8.24
C LEU A 202 -2.96 -7.56 -7.12
N TYR A 203 -3.27 -6.41 -6.55
CA TYR A 203 -4.32 -6.22 -5.55
C TYR A 203 -5.52 -5.56 -6.17
N PHE A 204 -6.71 -5.84 -5.66
CA PHE A 204 -7.97 -5.44 -6.26
C PHE A 204 -8.67 -4.37 -5.43
N ALA A 205 -8.99 -3.25 -6.06
CA ALA A 205 -9.78 -2.18 -5.47
C ALA A 205 -11.21 -2.21 -6.02
N TYR A 206 -12.16 -1.99 -5.12
CA TYR A 206 -13.59 -2.06 -5.41
C TYR A 206 -14.19 -0.67 -5.33
N ASP A 207 -15.18 -0.39 -6.18
CA ASP A 207 -15.99 0.84 -6.13
C ASP A 207 -15.14 2.13 -6.10
N HIS A 208 -14.05 2.15 -6.88
CA HIS A 208 -13.08 3.27 -6.93
C HIS A 208 -12.44 3.62 -5.59
N ALA A 209 -12.39 2.68 -4.64
CA ALA A 209 -11.69 2.90 -3.38
C ALA A 209 -10.18 3.06 -3.59
N PRO A 210 -9.52 3.93 -2.82
CA PRO A 210 -8.06 4.09 -2.88
C PRO A 210 -7.31 2.98 -2.15
N ILE A 211 -8.02 1.99 -1.59
CA ILE A 211 -7.51 0.84 -0.86
C ILE A 211 -7.91 -0.45 -1.56
N CYS A 212 -7.03 -1.44 -1.51
CA CYS A 212 -7.30 -2.77 -2.06
C CYS A 212 -7.66 -3.75 -0.93
N GLY A 213 -8.45 -4.77 -1.29
CA GLY A 213 -8.71 -5.90 -0.41
C GLY A 213 -7.45 -6.75 -0.16
N THR A 214 -7.61 -7.78 0.67
CA THR A 214 -6.54 -8.74 1.01
C THR A 214 -6.29 -9.77 -0.08
N GLU A 215 -7.20 -9.90 -1.02
CA GLU A 215 -7.09 -10.83 -2.14
C GLU A 215 -6.08 -10.32 -3.17
N PHE A 216 -5.25 -11.22 -3.67
CA PHE A 216 -4.22 -10.89 -4.65
C PHE A 216 -3.93 -12.03 -5.62
N VAL A 217 -3.35 -11.67 -6.76
CA VAL A 217 -2.75 -12.59 -7.73
C VAL A 217 -1.29 -12.20 -7.91
N ILE A 218 -0.40 -13.19 -8.02
CA ILE A 218 1.00 -12.94 -8.33
C ILE A 218 1.27 -13.26 -9.80
N VAL A 219 1.98 -12.36 -10.45
CA VAL A 219 2.48 -12.51 -11.81
C VAL A 219 4.00 -12.39 -11.76
N ALA A 220 4.69 -13.31 -12.44
CA ALA A 220 6.15 -13.29 -12.51
C ALA A 220 6.63 -13.24 -13.96
N GLU A 221 7.70 -12.47 -14.22
CA GLU A 221 8.36 -12.41 -15.52
C GLU A 221 9.61 -13.31 -15.50
N TYR A 222 9.67 -14.26 -16.44
CA TYR A 222 10.81 -15.13 -16.67
C TYR A 222 11.14 -15.16 -18.17
N ASP A 223 12.37 -14.85 -18.53
CA ASP A 223 12.85 -14.82 -19.92
C ASP A 223 11.94 -14.00 -20.87
N GLY A 224 11.41 -12.87 -20.36
CA GLY A 224 10.54 -11.97 -21.11
C GLY A 224 9.08 -12.44 -21.24
N VAL A 225 8.71 -13.57 -20.67
CA VAL A 225 7.35 -14.10 -20.64
C VAL A 225 6.76 -13.94 -19.25
N PHE A 226 5.51 -13.50 -19.19
CA PHE A 226 4.76 -13.38 -17.95
C PHE A 226 4.01 -14.68 -17.63
N TYR A 227 3.97 -15.02 -16.34
CA TYR A 227 3.29 -16.21 -15.83
C TYR A 227 2.43 -15.82 -14.63
N VAL A 228 1.17 -16.26 -14.61
CA VAL A 228 0.31 -16.15 -13.42
C VAL A 228 0.52 -17.36 -12.51
N GLU A 229 0.54 -17.11 -11.20
CA GLU A 229 0.79 -18.14 -10.19
C GLU A 229 -0.25 -19.26 -10.18
N LYS A 230 0.23 -20.50 -10.05
CA LYS A 230 -0.56 -21.68 -9.64
C LYS A 230 -0.09 -22.21 -8.30
N GLU A 231 1.21 -22.17 -8.06
CA GLU A 231 1.80 -22.63 -6.81
C GLU A 231 3.10 -21.87 -6.53
N ILE A 232 3.26 -21.42 -5.31
CA ILE A 232 4.47 -20.76 -4.83
C ILE A 232 4.97 -21.50 -3.60
N THR A 233 6.23 -21.93 -3.64
CA THR A 233 6.95 -22.47 -2.48
C THR A 233 8.05 -21.51 -2.07
N ASP A 234 8.83 -21.85 -1.03
CA ASP A 234 9.99 -21.05 -0.63
C ASP A 234 11.06 -20.93 -1.74
N ARG A 235 11.14 -21.93 -2.62
CA ARG A 235 12.21 -22.05 -3.64
C ARG A 235 11.74 -21.97 -5.07
N THR A 236 10.47 -22.24 -5.33
CA THR A 236 9.94 -22.35 -6.68
C THR A 236 8.68 -21.52 -6.89
N PHE A 237 8.49 -21.12 -8.13
CA PHE A 237 7.26 -20.54 -8.65
C PHE A 237 6.79 -21.43 -9.78
N THR A 238 5.53 -21.88 -9.72
CA THR A 238 4.87 -22.59 -10.81
C THR A 238 3.73 -21.73 -11.33
N GLY A 239 3.70 -21.49 -12.63
CA GLY A 239 2.69 -20.62 -13.23
C GLY A 239 2.36 -20.99 -14.68
N THR A 240 1.23 -20.50 -15.16
CA THR A 240 0.77 -20.57 -16.54
C THR A 240 1.16 -19.31 -17.29
N PRO A 241 1.57 -19.41 -18.59
CA PRO A 241 1.86 -18.24 -19.40
C PRO A 241 0.67 -17.29 -19.48
N VAL A 242 0.94 -16.00 -19.40
CA VAL A 242 -0.02 -14.92 -19.64
C VAL A 242 0.14 -14.47 -21.09
N ASP A 243 -0.93 -14.53 -21.87
CA ASP A 243 -0.99 -13.98 -23.23
C ASP A 243 -1.93 -12.77 -23.22
N PHE A 244 -1.50 -11.70 -22.57
CA PHE A 244 -2.26 -10.46 -22.49
C PHE A 244 -1.31 -9.24 -22.46
N PRO A 245 -0.89 -8.75 -23.63
CA PRO A 245 0.06 -7.65 -23.76
C PRO A 245 -0.29 -6.37 -22.97
N PRO A 246 -1.56 -5.97 -22.78
CA PRO A 246 -1.88 -4.81 -21.95
C PRO A 246 -1.43 -4.94 -20.49
N LEU A 247 -1.55 -6.12 -19.86
CA LEU A 247 -1.07 -6.37 -18.50
C LEU A 247 0.46 -6.35 -18.45
N GLU A 248 1.13 -6.98 -19.42
CA GLU A 248 2.59 -6.98 -19.51
C GLU A 248 3.14 -5.56 -19.61
N LYS A 249 2.55 -4.74 -20.49
CA LYS A 249 2.88 -3.32 -20.65
C LYS A 249 2.67 -2.56 -19.34
N ALA A 250 1.56 -2.80 -18.66
CA ALA A 250 1.26 -2.17 -17.38
C ALA A 250 2.30 -2.52 -16.30
N CYS A 251 2.70 -3.78 -16.19
CA CYS A 251 3.74 -4.22 -15.26
C CYS A 251 5.11 -3.59 -15.57
N ARG A 252 5.50 -3.53 -16.87
CA ARG A 252 6.77 -2.96 -17.29
C ARG A 252 6.81 -1.42 -17.22
N SER A 253 5.66 -0.75 -17.23
CA SER A 253 5.57 0.73 -17.15
C SER A 253 5.70 1.29 -15.74
N LEU A 254 5.87 0.45 -14.72
CA LEU A 254 6.07 0.91 -13.36
C LEU A 254 7.33 1.80 -13.26
N PRO A 255 7.29 2.85 -12.40
CA PRO A 255 8.42 3.73 -12.24
C PRO A 255 9.68 2.93 -11.83
N PRO A 256 10.88 3.37 -12.26
CA PRO A 256 12.12 2.71 -11.86
C PRO A 256 12.28 2.70 -10.34
N ALA A 257 13.09 1.79 -9.83
CA ALA A 257 13.49 1.80 -8.42
C ALA A 257 14.33 3.05 -8.17
N ASP A 258 14.02 3.78 -7.11
CA ASP A 258 14.83 4.91 -6.61
C ASP A 258 16.15 4.39 -6.00
#